data_ff67acdc7b10de4efb9ed3bb397f08a5
#
_entry.id   ff67acdc7b10de4efb9ed3bb397f08a5
#
_cell.length_a   1.000
_cell.length_b   1.000
_cell.length_c   1.000
_cell.angle_alpha   90.00
_cell.angle_beta   90.00
_cell.angle_gamma   90.00
#
_symmetry.space_group_name_H-M   'P 1'
#
loop_
_entity.id
_entity.type
_entity.pdbx_description
1 polymer ?
#
loop_
_entity_poly.entity_id
_entity_poly.type
_entity_poly.pdbx_seq_one_letter_code
_entity_poly.pdbx_strand_id
1 'polypeptide(L)'
;MKPLCRVLFAMGLFATGPALAVDNIQGLAMTCNNCHGTGGVSVGMSMPSIAGLSETYLKNSLMEWKSGARASANMTRLICGYTDEEIAGLAAYYSKLPWKPVAQTAAADILAKGKEANERCETCHGATGGQPDGAEMPMLAGQWAKYLELELMKYRDEGFLMPHKKMTRNARKLEEADVGNVTKFFGAQS
;
A
#
# COMPACT_ATOMS: atom_id res chain seq x y z
N MET A 1 -12.29 -10.07 -15.26
CA MET A 1 -13.48 -10.59 -14.53
C MET A 1 -13.58 -9.76 -13.25
N LYS A 2 -14.67 -8.97 -13.10
CA LYS A 2 -14.88 -8.19 -11.86
C LYS A 2 -15.04 -9.16 -10.69
N PRO A 3 -14.32 -9.00 -9.57
CA PRO A 3 -14.57 -9.83 -8.40
C PRO A 3 -15.98 -9.50 -7.88
N LEU A 4 -16.89 -10.44 -8.07
CA LEU A 4 -18.22 -10.35 -7.48
C LEU A 4 -18.06 -10.73 -6.00
N CYS A 5 -18.17 -9.76 -5.10
CA CYS A 5 -18.50 -10.02 -3.69
C CYS A 5 -19.92 -10.61 -3.63
N ARG A 6 -20.06 -11.90 -3.93
CA ARG A 6 -21.34 -12.60 -3.79
C ARG A 6 -21.59 -12.88 -2.32
N VAL A 7 -22.37 -12.04 -1.70
CA VAL A 7 -22.99 -12.34 -0.40
C VAL A 7 -24.14 -13.31 -0.69
N LEU A 8 -24.02 -14.55 -0.26
CA LEU A 8 -25.13 -15.50 -0.22
C LEU A 8 -26.09 -15.03 0.89
N PHE A 9 -27.17 -14.40 0.46
CA PHE A 9 -28.26 -14.00 1.34
C PHE A 9 -29.07 -15.25 1.72
N ALA A 10 -28.77 -15.83 2.89
CA ALA A 10 -29.69 -16.75 3.52
C ALA A 10 -30.80 -15.93 4.18
N MET A 11 -32.00 -16.04 3.64
CA MET A 11 -33.21 -15.36 4.14
C MET A 11 -33.65 -15.98 5.47
N GLY A 12 -33.08 -15.49 6.58
CA GLY A 12 -33.58 -15.69 7.91
C GLY A 12 -34.31 -14.42 8.35
N LEU A 13 -35.57 -14.48 8.73
CA LEU A 13 -36.29 -13.39 9.38
C LEU A 13 -35.63 -13.13 10.75
N PHE A 14 -34.67 -12.21 10.80
CA PHE A 14 -34.18 -11.63 12.05
C PHE A 14 -34.68 -10.19 12.14
N ALA A 15 -35.27 -9.83 13.28
CA ALA A 15 -35.64 -8.48 13.61
C ALA A 15 -34.41 -7.57 13.39
N THR A 16 -34.52 -6.62 12.47
CA THR A 16 -33.49 -5.61 12.22
C THR A 16 -33.44 -4.65 13.39
N GLY A 17 -32.64 -4.98 14.41
CA GLY A 17 -32.16 -3.95 15.31
C GLY A 17 -31.31 -2.95 14.52
N PRO A 18 -31.20 -1.67 14.95
CA PRO A 18 -30.30 -0.74 14.31
C PRO A 18 -28.91 -1.36 14.28
N ALA A 19 -28.31 -1.49 13.09
CA ALA A 19 -26.92 -1.84 12.95
C ALA A 19 -26.14 -0.78 13.73
N LEU A 20 -25.53 -1.18 14.85
CA LEU A 20 -24.63 -0.30 15.59
C LEU A 20 -23.46 -0.02 14.62
N ALA A 21 -23.44 1.19 14.07
CA ALA A 21 -22.29 1.68 13.34
C ALA A 21 -21.06 1.48 14.24
N VAL A 22 -19.97 0.96 13.67
CA VAL A 22 -18.73 0.77 14.42
C VAL A 22 -18.16 2.14 14.74
N ASP A 23 -18.59 2.71 15.88
CA ASP A 23 -18.04 3.96 16.42
C ASP A 23 -16.56 3.82 16.83
N ASN A 24 -16.00 2.61 16.73
CA ASN A 24 -14.65 2.31 17.17
C ASN A 24 -13.72 1.96 16.00
N ILE A 25 -13.33 2.97 15.21
CA ILE A 25 -12.32 2.84 14.15
C ILE A 25 -11.00 2.27 14.71
N GLN A 26 -10.65 2.59 15.96
CA GLN A 26 -9.46 2.04 16.60
C GLN A 26 -9.57 0.51 16.76
N GLY A 27 -10.72 0.01 17.19
CA GLY A 27 -10.97 -1.44 17.28
C GLY A 27 -10.91 -2.11 15.91
N LEU A 28 -11.46 -1.46 14.88
CA LEU A 28 -11.40 -1.95 13.50
C LEU A 28 -9.96 -1.98 12.98
N ALA A 29 -9.16 -0.96 13.27
CA ALA A 29 -7.74 -0.88 12.90
C ALA A 29 -6.90 -2.01 13.52
N MET A 30 -7.28 -2.55 14.69
CA MET A 30 -6.58 -3.69 15.28
C MET A 30 -6.57 -4.92 14.38
N THR A 31 -7.57 -5.11 13.52
CA THR A 31 -7.60 -6.23 12.57
C THR A 31 -6.48 -6.13 11.52
N CYS A 32 -6.11 -4.92 11.13
CA CYS A 32 -5.03 -4.66 10.17
C CYS A 32 -3.65 -4.95 10.76
N ASN A 33 -3.49 -4.82 12.08
CA ASN A 33 -2.23 -5.06 12.80
C ASN A 33 -1.74 -6.51 12.64
N ASN A 34 -2.63 -7.47 12.41
CA ASN A 34 -2.26 -8.88 12.23
C ASN A 34 -1.29 -9.09 11.04
N CYS A 35 -1.38 -8.26 10.01
CA CYS A 35 -0.52 -8.32 8.84
C CYS A 35 0.45 -7.13 8.75
N HIS A 36 -0.05 -5.93 9.09
CA HIS A 36 0.72 -4.70 8.97
C HIS A 36 1.53 -4.31 10.22
N GLY A 37 1.51 -5.18 11.25
CA GLY A 37 2.22 -4.97 12.51
C GLY A 37 1.53 -4.00 13.46
N THR A 38 1.94 -4.02 14.71
CA THR A 38 1.36 -3.17 15.78
C THR A 38 1.43 -1.70 15.40
N GLY A 39 0.27 -1.04 15.41
CA GLY A 39 0.18 0.36 15.00
C GLY A 39 0.53 0.61 13.53
N GLY A 40 0.42 -0.40 12.68
CA GLY A 40 0.72 -0.26 11.26
C GLY A 40 2.21 -0.23 10.91
N VAL A 41 3.09 -0.66 11.83
CA VAL A 41 4.55 -0.78 11.60
C VAL A 41 4.89 -2.25 11.38
N SER A 42 5.08 -2.63 10.13
CA SER A 42 5.27 -4.03 9.73
C SER A 42 6.65 -4.57 10.15
N VAL A 43 6.67 -5.83 10.58
CA VAL A 43 7.89 -6.60 10.84
C VAL A 43 8.15 -7.66 9.77
N GLY A 44 7.28 -7.76 8.76
CA GLY A 44 7.38 -8.74 7.69
C GLY A 44 7.82 -8.09 6.37
N MET A 45 8.91 -8.57 5.78
CA MET A 45 9.52 -8.00 4.57
C MET A 45 8.57 -7.84 3.36
N SER A 46 7.55 -8.69 3.25
CA SER A 46 6.57 -8.66 2.14
C SER A 46 5.27 -7.93 2.48
N MET A 47 5.14 -7.43 3.71
CA MET A 47 4.01 -6.66 4.19
C MET A 47 4.40 -5.21 4.41
N PRO A 48 3.66 -4.22 3.91
CA PRO A 48 4.03 -2.82 4.09
C PRO A 48 3.73 -2.32 5.49
N SER A 49 4.56 -1.39 5.96
CA SER A 49 4.16 -0.44 6.99
C SER A 49 3.14 0.52 6.39
N ILE A 50 2.08 0.84 7.15
CA ILE A 50 0.98 1.71 6.73
C ILE A 50 0.79 2.93 7.64
N ALA A 51 1.42 2.93 8.81
CA ALA A 51 1.44 4.09 9.70
C ALA A 51 2.11 5.28 9.02
N GLY A 52 1.53 6.47 9.15
CA GLY A 52 2.11 7.73 8.66
C GLY A 52 2.09 7.92 7.14
N LEU A 53 1.51 6.99 6.38
CA LEU A 53 1.20 7.23 4.97
C LEU A 53 0.04 8.22 4.86
N SER A 54 -0.01 8.99 3.77
CA SER A 54 -1.04 10.01 3.61
C SER A 54 -2.44 9.40 3.62
N GLU A 55 -3.39 10.12 4.21
CA GLU A 55 -4.81 9.71 4.26
C GLU A 55 -5.37 9.47 2.87
N THR A 56 -5.06 10.37 1.93
CA THR A 56 -5.51 10.28 0.54
C THR A 56 -4.99 9.01 -0.13
N TYR A 57 -3.69 8.70 0.01
CA TYR A 57 -3.11 7.47 -0.55
C TYR A 57 -3.74 6.23 0.06
N LEU A 58 -3.89 6.18 1.39
CA LEU A 58 -4.48 5.04 2.09
C LEU A 58 -5.93 4.82 1.65
N LYS A 59 -6.75 5.88 1.66
CA LYS A 59 -8.15 5.82 1.22
C LYS A 59 -8.28 5.35 -0.22
N ASN A 60 -7.52 5.96 -1.14
CA ASN A 60 -7.57 5.60 -2.55
C ASN A 60 -7.18 4.14 -2.77
N SER A 61 -6.10 3.67 -2.16
CA SER A 61 -5.65 2.28 -2.27
C SER A 61 -6.70 1.29 -1.77
N LEU A 62 -7.34 1.57 -0.62
CA LEU A 62 -8.40 0.72 -0.07
C LEU A 62 -9.63 0.70 -0.99
N MET A 63 -10.04 1.84 -1.54
CA MET A 63 -11.16 1.94 -2.48
C MET A 63 -10.85 1.25 -3.83
N GLU A 64 -9.62 1.34 -4.32
CA GLU A 64 -9.16 0.63 -5.51
C GLU A 64 -9.23 -0.88 -5.35
N TRP A 65 -8.83 -1.42 -4.20
CA TRP A 65 -8.98 -2.85 -3.91
C TRP A 65 -10.44 -3.25 -3.74
N LYS A 66 -11.26 -2.44 -3.06
CA LYS A 66 -12.70 -2.68 -2.90
C LYS A 66 -13.43 -2.75 -4.25
N SER A 67 -13.12 -1.82 -5.14
CA SER A 67 -13.71 -1.77 -6.49
C SER A 67 -13.12 -2.79 -7.47
N GLY A 68 -12.00 -3.43 -7.12
CA GLY A 68 -11.25 -4.30 -8.02
C GLY A 68 -10.44 -3.56 -9.08
N ALA A 69 -10.28 -2.23 -8.98
CA ALA A 69 -9.46 -1.43 -9.88
C ALA A 69 -7.96 -1.69 -9.71
N ARG A 70 -7.56 -2.18 -8.52
CA ARG A 70 -6.20 -2.62 -8.20
C ARG A 70 -6.21 -4.08 -7.79
N ALA A 71 -5.36 -4.90 -8.40
CA ALA A 71 -5.30 -6.31 -8.08
C ALA A 71 -4.54 -6.56 -6.76
N SER A 72 -5.14 -7.37 -5.88
CA SER A 72 -4.48 -7.92 -4.70
C SER A 72 -5.14 -9.23 -4.30
N ALA A 73 -4.33 -10.26 -4.01
CA ALA A 73 -4.85 -11.53 -3.54
C ALA A 73 -5.50 -11.44 -2.16
N ASN A 74 -4.96 -10.59 -1.27
CA ASN A 74 -5.40 -10.47 0.11
C ASN A 74 -6.30 -9.24 0.31
N MET A 75 -5.82 -8.04 -0.04
CA MET A 75 -6.53 -6.80 0.29
C MET A 75 -7.89 -6.69 -0.39
N THR A 76 -8.02 -7.13 -1.65
CA THR A 76 -9.33 -7.15 -2.35
C THR A 76 -10.37 -7.99 -1.60
N ARG A 77 -9.97 -9.11 -0.98
CA ARG A 77 -10.88 -9.97 -0.22
C ARG A 77 -11.20 -9.40 1.15
N LEU A 78 -10.23 -8.79 1.80
CA LEU A 78 -10.40 -8.22 3.14
C LEU A 78 -11.28 -6.99 3.10
N ILE A 79 -11.02 -6.07 2.17
CA ILE A 79 -11.65 -4.76 2.18
C ILE A 79 -13.06 -4.74 1.58
N CYS A 80 -13.47 -5.78 0.85
CA CYS A 80 -14.77 -5.80 0.17
C CYS A 80 -15.97 -5.73 1.14
N GLY A 81 -15.80 -6.16 2.39
CA GLY A 81 -16.83 -6.11 3.43
C GLY A 81 -16.93 -4.78 4.20
N TYR A 82 -15.99 -3.86 4.00
CA TYR A 82 -15.96 -2.59 4.73
C TYR A 82 -16.82 -1.53 4.02
N THR A 83 -17.47 -0.66 4.80
CA THR A 83 -18.18 0.51 4.27
C THR A 83 -17.18 1.58 3.80
N ASP A 84 -17.65 2.56 3.03
CA ASP A 84 -16.78 3.66 2.57
C ASP A 84 -16.40 4.58 3.73
N GLU A 85 -17.26 4.70 4.75
CA GLU A 85 -17.02 5.42 5.99
C GLU A 85 -15.95 4.73 6.84
N GLU A 86 -16.00 3.41 6.97
CA GLU A 86 -14.98 2.62 7.66
C GLU A 86 -13.63 2.74 6.96
N ILE A 87 -13.61 2.68 5.63
CA ILE A 87 -12.40 2.88 4.84
C ILE A 87 -11.81 4.28 5.06
N ALA A 88 -12.65 5.32 5.03
CA ALA A 88 -12.21 6.68 5.31
C ALA A 88 -11.67 6.83 6.75
N GLY A 89 -12.36 6.23 7.72
CA GLY A 89 -11.95 6.23 9.12
C GLY A 89 -10.61 5.52 9.34
N LEU A 90 -10.38 4.36 8.70
CA LEU A 90 -9.12 3.63 8.76
C LEU A 90 -7.97 4.43 8.13
N ALA A 91 -8.21 5.06 6.98
CA ALA A 91 -7.22 5.92 6.33
C ALA A 91 -6.83 7.10 7.23
N ALA A 92 -7.83 7.79 7.81
CA ALA A 92 -7.61 8.89 8.75
C ALA A 92 -6.91 8.45 10.04
N TYR A 93 -7.17 7.24 10.52
CA TYR A 93 -6.51 6.67 11.71
C TYR A 93 -5.02 6.45 11.46
N TYR A 94 -4.66 5.70 10.40
CA TYR A 94 -3.27 5.35 10.13
C TYR A 94 -2.43 6.55 9.67
N SER A 95 -3.02 7.51 8.99
CA SER A 95 -2.31 8.73 8.55
C SER A 95 -1.82 9.60 9.71
N LYS A 96 -2.48 9.54 10.87
CA LYS A 96 -2.09 10.29 12.08
C LYS A 96 -1.00 9.62 12.90
N LEU A 97 -0.70 8.35 12.62
CA LEU A 97 0.38 7.64 13.30
C LEU A 97 1.74 8.07 12.72
N PRO A 98 2.81 8.06 13.52
CA PRO A 98 4.12 8.43 13.03
C PRO A 98 4.65 7.40 12.05
N TRP A 99 5.22 7.85 10.91
CA TRP A 99 6.01 6.99 10.05
C TRP A 99 7.24 6.48 10.82
N LYS A 100 7.50 5.19 10.70
CA LYS A 100 8.68 4.55 11.29
C LYS A 100 9.42 3.79 10.19
N PRO A 101 10.56 4.33 9.71
CA PRO A 101 11.40 3.62 8.75
C PRO A 101 11.86 2.28 9.31
N VAL A 102 11.87 1.27 8.45
CA VAL A 102 12.45 -0.02 8.79
C VAL A 102 13.96 0.03 8.52
N ALA A 103 14.77 -0.26 9.52
CA ALA A 103 16.22 -0.28 9.36
C ALA A 103 16.64 -1.40 8.41
N GLN A 104 17.13 -1.04 7.23
CA GLN A 104 17.61 -1.95 6.20
C GLN A 104 18.94 -1.43 5.66
N THR A 105 19.79 -2.34 5.23
CA THR A 105 21.09 -2.02 4.65
C THR A 105 21.24 -2.69 3.29
N ALA A 106 22.02 -2.08 2.40
CA ALA A 106 22.43 -2.67 1.15
C ALA A 106 23.89 -2.29 0.86
N ALA A 107 24.56 -3.07 0.01
CA ALA A 107 25.92 -2.77 -0.39
C ALA A 107 26.02 -1.41 -1.13
N ALA A 108 27.14 -0.71 -0.98
CA ALA A 108 27.29 0.65 -1.50
C ALA A 108 27.11 0.75 -3.03
N ASP A 109 27.54 -0.26 -3.77
CA ASP A 109 27.35 -0.34 -5.22
C ASP A 109 25.86 -0.50 -5.61
N ILE A 110 25.11 -1.27 -4.82
CA ILE A 110 23.64 -1.41 -5.01
C ILE A 110 22.93 -0.09 -4.73
N LEU A 111 23.31 0.60 -3.66
CA LEU A 111 22.74 1.92 -3.34
C LEU A 111 23.04 2.95 -4.42
N ALA A 112 24.25 2.94 -4.98
CA ALA A 112 24.64 3.84 -6.08
C ALA A 112 23.80 3.57 -7.34
N LYS A 113 23.68 2.29 -7.75
CA LYS A 113 22.83 1.89 -8.89
C LYS A 113 21.35 2.21 -8.65
N GLY A 114 20.86 1.97 -7.42
CA GLY A 114 19.50 2.29 -7.05
C GLY A 114 19.20 3.79 -7.09
N LYS A 115 20.15 4.63 -6.69
CA LYS A 115 20.06 6.08 -6.82
C LYS A 115 20.00 6.52 -8.29
N GLU A 116 20.80 5.95 -9.16
CA GLU A 116 20.74 6.21 -10.61
C GLU A 116 19.39 5.79 -11.19
N ALA A 117 18.92 4.59 -10.89
CA ALA A 117 17.61 4.11 -11.32
C ALA A 117 16.44 4.95 -10.80
N ASN A 118 16.60 5.65 -9.66
CA ASN A 118 15.59 6.52 -9.06
C ASN A 118 15.28 7.77 -9.90
N GLU A 119 16.11 8.23 -10.80
CA GLU A 119 15.88 9.45 -11.61
C GLU A 119 14.49 9.50 -12.25
N ARG A 120 13.95 8.34 -12.64
CA ARG A 120 12.59 8.23 -13.22
C ARG A 120 11.47 8.32 -12.19
N CYS A 121 11.77 8.09 -10.92
CA CYS A 121 10.82 8.01 -9.81
C CYS A 121 10.79 9.32 -9.02
N GLU A 122 11.91 10.05 -9.04
CA GLU A 122 12.16 11.23 -8.22
C GLU A 122 11.12 12.32 -8.37
N THR A 123 10.65 12.58 -9.59
CA THR A 123 9.62 13.61 -9.85
C THR A 123 8.34 13.42 -9.02
N CYS A 124 8.01 12.16 -8.67
CA CYS A 124 6.78 11.85 -7.94
C CYS A 124 7.05 11.41 -6.50
N HIS A 125 8.15 10.71 -6.25
CA HIS A 125 8.45 10.12 -4.94
C HIS A 125 9.54 10.89 -4.18
N GLY A 126 10.17 11.90 -4.79
CA GLY A 126 11.30 12.65 -4.24
C GLY A 126 12.62 11.90 -4.39
N ALA A 127 13.71 12.60 -4.17
CA ALA A 127 15.08 12.11 -4.40
C ALA A 127 15.46 10.87 -3.57
N THR A 128 14.83 10.70 -2.42
CA THR A 128 15.05 9.56 -1.50
C THR A 128 13.79 8.72 -1.27
N GLY A 129 12.67 9.08 -1.90
CA GLY A 129 11.36 8.46 -1.65
C GLY A 129 10.67 8.95 -0.37
N GLY A 130 11.25 9.93 0.33
CA GLY A 130 10.72 10.46 1.59
C GLY A 130 9.88 11.73 1.46
N GLN A 131 9.81 12.30 0.26
CA GLN A 131 9.10 13.56 0.00
C GLN A 131 8.26 13.44 -1.28
N PRO A 132 7.15 12.68 -1.23
CA PRO A 132 6.28 12.51 -2.39
C PRO A 132 5.64 13.84 -2.81
N ASP A 133 5.54 14.04 -4.13
CA ASP A 133 4.87 15.19 -4.74
C ASP A 133 3.36 14.93 -4.84
N GLY A 134 2.65 15.20 -3.77
CA GLY A 134 1.20 15.03 -3.68
C GLY A 134 0.75 13.92 -2.73
N ALA A 135 -0.45 14.12 -2.19
CA ALA A 135 -1.00 13.25 -1.14
C ALA A 135 -1.42 11.85 -1.63
N GLU A 136 -1.60 11.66 -2.92
CA GLU A 136 -1.91 10.36 -3.53
C GLU A 136 -0.69 9.48 -3.74
N MET A 137 0.52 9.99 -3.57
CA MET A 137 1.75 9.22 -3.74
C MET A 137 2.26 8.71 -2.40
N PRO A 138 2.67 7.42 -2.31
CA PRO A 138 3.19 6.89 -1.06
C PRO A 138 4.62 7.35 -0.79
N MET A 139 4.94 7.49 0.48
CA MET A 139 6.30 7.50 0.98
C MET A 139 6.94 6.12 0.74
N LEU A 140 8.17 6.10 0.21
CA LEU A 140 8.94 4.89 -0.09
C LEU A 140 10.15 4.73 0.83
N ALA A 141 10.70 5.85 1.32
CA ALA A 141 11.86 5.86 2.21
C ALA A 141 11.61 5.02 3.47
N GLY A 142 12.49 4.05 3.73
CA GLY A 142 12.38 3.17 4.88
C GLY A 142 11.23 2.17 4.84
N GLN A 143 10.53 2.00 3.70
CA GLN A 143 9.60 0.90 3.51
C GLN A 143 10.39 -0.40 3.22
N TRP A 144 9.81 -1.55 3.50
CA TRP A 144 10.43 -2.84 3.18
C TRP A 144 10.78 -2.95 1.69
N ALA A 145 12.07 -3.08 1.39
CA ALA A 145 12.58 -3.20 0.01
C ALA A 145 11.92 -4.36 -0.74
N LYS A 146 11.70 -5.50 -0.05
CA LYS A 146 11.01 -6.65 -0.66
C LYS A 146 9.55 -6.36 -0.99
N TYR A 147 8.84 -5.63 -0.14
CA TYR A 147 7.48 -5.20 -0.46
C TYR A 147 7.46 -4.26 -1.67
N LEU A 148 8.37 -3.28 -1.70
CA LEU A 148 8.48 -2.35 -2.82
C LEU A 148 8.78 -3.08 -4.14
N GLU A 149 9.68 -4.09 -4.10
CA GLU A 149 9.98 -4.95 -5.24
C GLU A 149 8.74 -5.68 -5.76
N LEU A 150 7.99 -6.33 -4.86
CA LEU A 150 6.77 -7.05 -5.21
C LEU A 150 5.70 -6.13 -5.82
N GLU A 151 5.52 -4.93 -5.28
CA GLU A 151 4.57 -3.97 -5.85
C GLU A 151 5.06 -3.43 -7.21
N LEU A 152 6.36 -3.11 -7.33
CA LEU A 152 6.93 -2.63 -8.58
C LEU A 152 6.80 -3.66 -9.70
N MET A 153 7.00 -4.95 -9.38
CA MET A 153 6.80 -6.05 -10.32
C MET A 153 5.35 -6.13 -10.83
N LYS A 154 4.34 -5.87 -9.98
CA LYS A 154 2.94 -5.83 -10.43
C LYS A 154 2.68 -4.70 -11.45
N TYR A 155 3.32 -3.54 -11.27
CA TYR A 155 3.24 -2.45 -12.25
C TYR A 155 3.93 -2.78 -13.57
N ARG A 156 4.90 -3.68 -13.58
CA ARG A 156 5.62 -4.14 -14.77
C ARG A 156 4.89 -5.25 -15.51
N ASP A 157 4.15 -6.10 -14.79
CA ASP A 157 3.43 -7.25 -15.34
C ASP A 157 2.12 -6.80 -16.02
N GLU A 158 1.93 -7.20 -17.27
CA GLU A 158 0.72 -6.89 -18.05
C GLU A 158 -0.51 -7.66 -17.58
N GLY A 159 -0.30 -8.78 -16.88
CA GLY A 159 -1.38 -9.59 -16.29
C GLY A 159 -2.02 -8.95 -15.05
N PHE A 160 -1.37 -7.95 -14.44
CA PHE A 160 -1.91 -7.26 -13.28
C PHE A 160 -2.66 -5.98 -13.65
N LEU A 161 -3.87 -5.84 -13.11
CA LEU A 161 -4.64 -4.60 -13.22
C LEU A 161 -4.11 -3.61 -12.17
N MET A 162 -3.46 -2.54 -12.64
CA MET A 162 -2.92 -1.47 -11.81
C MET A 162 -3.46 -0.11 -12.28
N PRO A 163 -4.01 0.72 -11.37
CA PRO A 163 -4.78 1.92 -11.74
C PRO A 163 -3.91 3.09 -12.23
N HIS A 164 -2.65 3.17 -11.78
CA HIS A 164 -1.82 4.35 -11.99
C HIS A 164 -0.99 4.26 -13.27
N LYS A 165 -1.57 4.67 -14.41
CA LYS A 165 -0.94 4.57 -15.75
C LYS A 165 0.45 5.22 -15.84
N LYS A 166 0.69 6.35 -15.14
CA LYS A 166 2.00 7.02 -15.12
C LYS A 166 3.04 6.14 -14.42
N MET A 167 2.68 5.54 -13.26
CA MET A 167 3.54 4.61 -12.55
C MET A 167 3.83 3.36 -13.38
N THR A 168 2.80 2.73 -13.96
CA THR A 168 2.96 1.57 -14.86
C THR A 168 3.94 1.86 -16.00
N ARG A 169 3.78 3.01 -16.67
CA ARG A 169 4.67 3.39 -17.77
C ARG A 169 6.12 3.56 -17.33
N ASN A 170 6.37 4.16 -16.16
CA ASN A 170 7.72 4.35 -15.64
C ASN A 170 8.32 3.05 -15.12
N ALA A 171 7.54 2.21 -14.42
CA ALA A 171 7.97 0.90 -13.94
C ALA A 171 8.42 -0.02 -15.09
N ARG A 172 7.68 -0.03 -16.21
CA ARG A 172 8.01 -0.85 -17.39
C ARG A 172 9.26 -0.41 -18.14
N LYS A 173 9.73 0.81 -17.91
CA LYS A 173 10.98 1.33 -18.49
C LYS A 173 12.23 0.99 -17.68
N LEU A 174 12.08 0.46 -16.46
CA LEU A 174 13.20 -0.01 -15.68
C LEU A 174 13.75 -1.30 -16.26
N GLU A 175 15.06 -1.42 -16.29
CA GLU A 175 15.70 -2.72 -16.52
C GLU A 175 15.39 -3.66 -15.35
N GLU A 176 15.43 -4.95 -15.60
CA GLU A 176 15.07 -5.94 -14.56
C GLU A 176 16.02 -5.88 -13.36
N ALA A 177 17.31 -5.70 -13.62
CA ALA A 177 18.33 -5.54 -12.57
C ALA A 177 18.09 -4.32 -11.69
N ASP A 178 17.49 -3.25 -12.22
CA ASP A 178 17.26 -2.00 -11.50
C ASP A 178 16.08 -2.04 -10.55
N VAL A 179 15.16 -2.99 -10.75
CA VAL A 179 14.05 -3.18 -9.82
C VAL A 179 14.55 -3.47 -8.40
N GLY A 180 15.47 -4.44 -8.27
CA GLY A 180 16.07 -4.75 -6.97
C GLY A 180 16.98 -3.64 -6.43
N ASN A 181 17.67 -2.91 -7.30
CA ASN A 181 18.57 -1.82 -6.90
C ASN A 181 17.77 -0.63 -6.34
N VAL A 182 16.75 -0.15 -7.06
CA VAL A 182 15.96 1.01 -6.65
C VAL A 182 15.11 0.74 -5.41
N THR A 183 14.58 -0.47 -5.25
CA THR A 183 13.79 -0.83 -4.07
C THR A 183 14.65 -0.96 -2.81
N LYS A 184 15.89 -1.47 -2.93
CA LYS A 184 16.86 -1.48 -1.84
C LYS A 184 17.35 -0.08 -1.52
N PHE A 185 17.52 0.77 -2.52
CA PHE A 185 17.86 2.18 -2.31
C PHE A 185 16.78 2.86 -1.46
N PHE A 186 15.50 2.77 -1.82
CA PHE A 186 14.41 3.36 -1.02
C PHE A 186 14.30 2.74 0.37
N GLY A 187 14.42 1.41 0.47
CA GLY A 187 14.34 0.71 1.75
C GLY A 187 15.43 1.11 2.74
N ALA A 188 16.61 1.51 2.25
CA ALA A 188 17.73 1.93 3.08
C ALA A 188 17.70 3.43 3.47
N GLN A 189 16.72 4.20 3.02
CA GLN A 189 16.54 5.60 3.43
C GLN A 189 15.83 5.68 4.79
N SER A 190 16.08 6.75 5.55
CA SER A 190 15.52 6.99 6.90
C SER A 190 14.93 8.38 7.02
#